data_785e8669091fffc9abf2f33eb0433a13
#
_entry.id   785e8669091fffc9abf2f33eb0433a13
#
_cell.length_a   1.000
_cell.length_b   1.000
_cell.length_c   1.000
_cell.angle_alpha   90.00
_cell.angle_beta   90.00
_cell.angle_gamma   90.00
#
_symmetry.space_group_name_H-M   'P 1'
#
loop_
_entity.id
_entity.type
_entity.pdbx_description
1 polymer ?
#
loop_
_entity_poly.entity_id
_entity_poly.type
_entity_poly.pdbx_seq_one_letter_code
_entity_poly.pdbx_strand_id
1 'polypeptide(L)'
;MRLTHPFITRSHDLNGLFKNVKTLSQFMKRLEKQSKMFPERYPVEKYLGDGWEFFCEALIKSHPCDNRIGISEYVPVTKNDNGVDGYGVNIFGEVCAVQPKYRSNTKGLLTSTTDKLDSFITEALLEKNIQPSKQYRHFVFTTAKGLHHYTDHEKYRGKVKCFGYDEIRSLVDNNLHFWNFIRGEVLQFEEKVLSLKGNKK
;
A
#
# COMPACT_ATOMS: atom_id res chain seq x y z
N MET A 1 -3.87 -5.29 -15.82
CA MET A 1 -4.16 -5.52 -14.37
C MET A 1 -4.67 -4.20 -13.82
N ARG A 2 -5.85 -4.13 -13.18
CA ARG A 2 -6.49 -2.86 -12.77
C ARG A 2 -6.29 -2.58 -11.29
N LEU A 3 -6.17 -1.29 -10.94
CA LEU A 3 -6.24 -0.84 -9.55
C LEU A 3 -7.71 -0.87 -9.08
N THR A 4 -7.93 -1.40 -7.89
CA THR A 4 -9.27 -1.68 -7.37
C THR A 4 -9.52 -1.08 -5.99
N HIS A 5 -8.50 -0.54 -5.33
CA HIS A 5 -8.64 0.08 -4.01
C HIS A 5 -9.64 1.25 -4.04
N PRO A 6 -10.55 1.35 -3.06
CA PRO A 6 -11.63 2.37 -3.06
C PRO A 6 -11.15 3.82 -3.09
N PHE A 7 -9.89 4.09 -2.74
CA PHE A 7 -9.29 5.42 -2.81
C PHE A 7 -9.40 6.03 -4.22
N ILE A 8 -9.40 5.19 -5.27
CA ILE A 8 -9.54 5.64 -6.66
C ILE A 8 -10.82 6.46 -6.90
N THR A 9 -11.91 6.14 -6.15
CA THR A 9 -13.20 6.84 -6.24
C THR A 9 -13.38 7.94 -5.19
N ARG A 10 -12.58 7.93 -4.13
CA ARG A 10 -12.75 8.78 -2.94
C ARG A 10 -11.76 9.94 -2.89
N SER A 11 -10.65 9.85 -3.62
CA SER A 11 -9.65 10.92 -3.68
C SER A 11 -10.24 12.23 -4.16
N HIS A 12 -9.80 13.33 -3.59
CA HIS A 12 -10.27 14.68 -3.96
C HIS A 12 -9.81 15.10 -5.35
N ASP A 13 -8.57 14.77 -5.69
CA ASP A 13 -7.94 15.04 -6.99
C ASP A 13 -6.91 13.96 -7.28
N LEU A 14 -7.40 12.85 -7.81
CA LEU A 14 -6.56 11.68 -8.10
C LEU A 14 -5.51 12.01 -9.17
N ASN A 15 -5.87 12.73 -10.22
CA ASN A 15 -4.96 13.12 -11.28
C ASN A 15 -3.86 14.06 -10.76
N GLY A 16 -4.23 15.09 -10.00
CA GLY A 16 -3.26 16.02 -9.40
C GLY A 16 -2.29 15.33 -8.42
N LEU A 17 -2.72 14.24 -7.80
CA LEU A 17 -1.86 13.45 -6.92
C LEU A 17 -0.68 12.81 -7.67
N PHE A 18 -0.89 12.35 -8.92
CA PHE A 18 0.11 11.61 -9.69
C PHE A 18 0.72 12.37 -10.89
N LYS A 19 0.12 13.49 -11.30
CA LYS A 19 0.59 14.28 -12.45
C LYS A 19 2.03 14.75 -12.27
N ASN A 20 2.93 14.35 -13.17
CA ASN A 20 4.35 14.72 -13.15
C ASN A 20 5.13 14.30 -11.88
N VAL A 21 4.61 13.35 -11.11
CA VAL A 21 5.34 12.75 -9.97
C VAL A 21 6.39 11.78 -10.52
N LYS A 22 7.59 11.84 -9.95
CA LYS A 22 8.73 10.98 -10.31
C LYS A 22 9.39 10.34 -9.08
N THR A 23 9.03 10.77 -7.87
CA THR A 23 9.66 10.27 -6.64
C THR A 23 8.62 10.02 -5.53
N LEU A 24 8.95 9.10 -4.63
CA LEU A 24 8.14 8.80 -3.45
C LEU A 24 7.89 10.05 -2.59
N SER A 25 8.93 10.87 -2.39
CA SER A 25 8.82 12.11 -1.62
C SER A 25 7.82 13.11 -2.24
N GLN A 26 7.80 13.24 -3.58
CA GLN A 26 6.83 14.10 -4.26
C GLN A 26 5.40 13.60 -4.08
N PHE A 27 5.19 12.28 -4.20
CA PHE A 27 3.90 11.66 -3.94
C PHE A 27 3.42 11.93 -2.52
N MET A 28 4.25 11.64 -1.51
CA MET A 28 3.89 11.83 -0.10
C MET A 28 3.53 13.29 0.21
N LYS A 29 4.32 14.26 -0.25
CA LYS A 29 4.02 15.69 -0.07
C LYS A 29 2.67 16.10 -0.66
N ARG A 30 2.30 15.55 -1.82
CA ARG A 30 1.00 15.82 -2.43
C ARG A 30 -0.14 15.15 -1.67
N LEU A 31 0.06 13.91 -1.23
CA LEU A 31 -0.91 13.18 -0.43
C LEU A 31 -1.21 13.93 0.88
N GLU A 32 -0.16 14.40 1.57
CA GLU A 32 -0.30 15.22 2.78
C GLU A 32 -0.98 16.57 2.52
N LYS A 33 -0.68 17.21 1.39
CA LYS A 33 -1.36 18.44 1.02
C LYS A 33 -2.86 18.20 0.75
N GLN A 34 -3.19 17.17 -0.01
CA GLN A 34 -4.58 16.88 -0.35
C GLN A 34 -5.39 16.39 0.87
N SER A 35 -4.78 15.65 1.81
CA SER A 35 -5.48 15.18 3.00
C SER A 35 -6.07 16.31 3.86
N LYS A 36 -5.52 17.51 3.74
CA LYS A 36 -5.94 18.72 4.49
C LYS A 36 -6.99 19.56 3.76
N MET A 37 -7.39 19.19 2.52
CA MET A 37 -8.31 20.03 1.73
C MET A 37 -9.76 19.93 2.21
N PHE A 38 -10.19 18.73 2.63
CA PHE A 38 -11.59 18.48 3.04
C PHE A 38 -11.64 17.49 4.23
N PRO A 39 -11.05 17.86 5.39
CA PRO A 39 -10.90 16.95 6.52
C PRO A 39 -12.24 16.51 7.15
N GLU A 40 -13.29 17.33 7.00
CA GLU A 40 -14.64 17.03 7.44
C GLU A 40 -15.33 15.94 6.60
N ARG A 41 -14.92 15.77 5.34
CA ARG A 41 -15.45 14.73 4.44
C ARG A 41 -14.62 13.46 4.46
N TYR A 42 -13.34 13.61 4.68
CA TYR A 42 -12.39 12.52 4.67
C TYR A 42 -11.29 12.81 5.72
N PRO A 43 -11.35 12.20 6.92
CA PRO A 43 -10.38 12.45 7.98
C PRO A 43 -8.94 12.30 7.51
N VAL A 44 -8.05 13.18 7.95
CA VAL A 44 -6.66 13.29 7.47
C VAL A 44 -5.92 11.96 7.53
N GLU A 45 -5.96 11.31 8.70
CA GLU A 45 -5.26 10.04 8.92
C GLU A 45 -5.78 8.94 7.99
N LYS A 46 -7.09 8.89 7.81
CA LYS A 46 -7.72 7.91 6.92
C LYS A 46 -7.35 8.19 5.46
N TYR A 47 -7.35 9.44 5.03
CA TYR A 47 -6.95 9.82 3.67
C TYR A 47 -5.50 9.41 3.37
N LEU A 48 -4.60 9.64 4.33
CA LEU A 48 -3.20 9.27 4.23
C LEU A 48 -3.02 7.74 4.19
N GLY A 49 -3.73 7.01 5.03
CA GLY A 49 -3.73 5.55 5.06
C GLY A 49 -4.23 4.96 3.74
N ASP A 50 -5.46 5.31 3.34
CA ASP A 50 -6.09 4.78 2.11
C ASP A 50 -5.29 5.15 0.85
N GLY A 51 -4.69 6.37 0.82
CA GLY A 51 -3.81 6.79 -0.27
C GLY A 51 -2.51 6.01 -0.34
N TRP A 52 -1.97 5.61 0.80
CA TRP A 52 -0.80 4.76 0.89
C TRP A 52 -1.12 3.32 0.49
N GLU A 53 -2.25 2.77 0.91
CA GLU A 53 -2.74 1.45 0.50
C GLU A 53 -2.93 1.37 -1.03
N PHE A 54 -3.54 2.40 -1.62
CA PHE A 54 -3.66 2.52 -3.08
C PHE A 54 -2.30 2.56 -3.79
N PHE A 55 -1.34 3.31 -3.24
CA PHE A 55 0.03 3.35 -3.77
C PHE A 55 0.70 1.98 -3.69
N CYS A 56 0.55 1.25 -2.59
CA CYS A 56 1.10 -0.09 -2.41
C CYS A 56 0.45 -1.10 -3.37
N GLU A 57 -0.86 -1.01 -3.61
CA GLU A 57 -1.52 -1.80 -4.65
C GLU A 57 -0.86 -1.56 -6.01
N ALA A 58 -0.66 -0.30 -6.38
CA ALA A 58 -0.01 0.06 -7.65
C ALA A 58 1.43 -0.45 -7.73
N LEU A 59 2.20 -0.34 -6.63
CA LEU A 59 3.57 -0.82 -6.56
C LEU A 59 3.65 -2.33 -6.78
N ILE A 60 2.85 -3.11 -6.07
CA ILE A 60 2.83 -4.57 -6.19
C ILE A 60 2.37 -4.99 -7.60
N LYS A 61 1.31 -4.39 -8.11
CA LYS A 61 0.75 -4.73 -9.42
C LYS A 61 1.62 -4.28 -10.60
N SER A 62 2.40 -3.23 -10.47
CA SER A 62 3.33 -2.79 -11.51
C SER A 62 4.61 -3.63 -11.59
N HIS A 63 4.89 -4.44 -10.57
CA HIS A 63 6.06 -5.29 -10.48
C HIS A 63 5.70 -6.77 -10.26
N PRO A 64 4.80 -7.35 -11.08
CA PRO A 64 4.45 -8.76 -10.93
C PRO A 64 5.70 -9.60 -11.15
N CYS A 65 5.89 -10.61 -10.32
CA CYS A 65 7.05 -11.51 -10.37
C CYS A 65 8.41 -10.84 -10.10
N ASP A 66 8.45 -9.59 -9.63
CA ASP A 66 9.70 -8.96 -9.18
C ASP A 66 10.17 -9.64 -7.90
N ASN A 67 11.34 -10.29 -7.97
CA ASN A 67 11.91 -11.03 -6.84
C ASN A 67 12.19 -10.15 -5.61
N ARG A 68 12.33 -8.84 -5.79
CA ARG A 68 12.53 -7.88 -4.69
C ARG A 68 11.26 -7.76 -3.85
N ILE A 69 10.09 -7.59 -4.49
CA ILE A 69 8.79 -7.52 -3.83
C ILE A 69 8.33 -8.91 -3.43
N GLY A 70 8.31 -9.84 -4.38
CA GLY A 70 7.98 -11.24 -4.14
C GLY A 70 6.49 -11.51 -3.93
N ILE A 71 5.61 -10.68 -4.50
CA ILE A 71 4.15 -10.83 -4.42
C ILE A 71 3.57 -10.71 -5.83
N SER A 72 2.65 -11.62 -6.15
CA SER A 72 1.78 -11.58 -7.33
C SER A 72 0.30 -11.66 -6.93
N GLU A 73 -0.60 -11.49 -7.89
CA GLU A 73 -2.06 -11.67 -7.72
C GLU A 73 -2.65 -10.87 -6.54
N TYR A 74 -2.11 -9.69 -6.27
CA TYR A 74 -2.53 -8.88 -5.13
C TYR A 74 -3.96 -8.37 -5.29
N VAL A 75 -4.75 -8.56 -4.23
CA VAL A 75 -6.13 -8.06 -4.10
C VAL A 75 -6.25 -7.31 -2.77
N PRO A 76 -6.60 -6.00 -2.79
CA PRO A 76 -6.86 -5.26 -1.56
C PRO A 76 -8.15 -5.74 -0.89
N VAL A 77 -8.17 -5.74 0.44
CA VAL A 77 -9.36 -5.99 1.26
C VAL A 77 -10.11 -4.68 1.42
N THR A 78 -11.39 -4.66 1.05
CA THR A 78 -12.21 -3.43 1.06
C THR A 78 -13.22 -3.38 2.20
N LYS A 79 -13.33 -4.44 2.99
CA LYS A 79 -14.32 -4.57 4.08
C LYS A 79 -13.64 -5.07 5.34
N ASN A 80 -14.01 -4.44 6.47
CA ASN A 80 -13.60 -4.76 7.84
C ASN A 80 -12.07 -4.71 8.04
N ASP A 81 -11.64 -3.62 8.60
CA ASP A 81 -10.27 -3.32 8.97
C ASP A 81 -9.85 -4.15 10.21
N ASN A 82 -9.65 -5.43 10.00
CA ASN A 82 -9.13 -6.34 11.03
C ASN A 82 -7.59 -6.42 11.01
N GLY A 83 -6.93 -5.50 10.29
CA GLY A 83 -5.47 -5.40 10.26
C GLY A 83 -4.79 -6.08 9.08
N VAL A 84 -5.54 -6.76 8.18
CA VAL A 84 -5.03 -7.24 6.88
C VAL A 84 -5.63 -6.39 5.77
N ASP A 85 -4.79 -5.63 5.06
CA ASP A 85 -5.24 -4.69 4.04
C ASP A 85 -5.24 -5.31 2.62
N GLY A 86 -4.70 -6.53 2.48
CA GLY A 86 -4.75 -7.27 1.22
C GLY A 86 -4.09 -8.64 1.28
N TYR A 87 -4.38 -9.42 0.26
CA TYR A 87 -3.81 -10.76 0.05
C TYR A 87 -3.15 -10.86 -1.32
N GLY A 88 -2.15 -11.71 -1.43
CA GLY A 88 -1.48 -12.03 -2.68
C GLY A 88 -0.91 -13.44 -2.66
N VAL A 89 -0.08 -13.76 -3.65
CA VAL A 89 0.65 -15.02 -3.75
C VAL A 89 2.14 -14.69 -3.71
N ASN A 90 2.90 -15.35 -2.83
CA ASN A 90 4.34 -15.16 -2.74
C ASN A 90 5.10 -15.94 -3.83
N ILE A 91 6.42 -15.77 -3.90
CA ILE A 91 7.26 -16.45 -4.91
C ILE A 91 7.26 -17.99 -4.81
N PHE A 92 6.77 -18.55 -3.72
CA PHE A 92 6.62 -20.00 -3.52
C PHE A 92 5.22 -20.52 -3.89
N GLY A 93 4.34 -19.66 -4.41
CA GLY A 93 2.97 -20.02 -4.76
C GLY A 93 2.02 -20.08 -3.56
N GLU A 94 2.42 -19.56 -2.39
CA GLU A 94 1.61 -19.58 -1.17
C GLU A 94 0.85 -18.25 -0.99
N VAL A 95 -0.36 -18.34 -0.44
CA VAL A 95 -1.12 -17.15 -0.04
C VAL A 95 -0.36 -16.38 1.02
N CYS A 96 -0.23 -15.08 0.82
CA CYS A 96 0.42 -14.15 1.74
C CYS A 96 -0.49 -12.97 2.09
N ALA A 97 -0.30 -12.43 3.28
CA ALA A 97 -1.00 -11.25 3.78
C ALA A 97 -0.12 -10.01 3.62
N VAL A 98 -0.77 -8.88 3.35
CA VAL A 98 -0.09 -7.59 3.13
C VAL A 98 -0.71 -6.52 4.01
N GLN A 99 0.14 -5.73 4.67
CA GLN A 99 -0.26 -4.58 5.47
C GLN A 99 0.55 -3.34 5.09
N PRO A 100 -0.03 -2.38 4.37
CA PRO A 100 0.50 -1.02 4.23
C PRO A 100 0.37 -0.24 5.55
N LYS A 101 1.39 0.55 5.91
CA LYS A 101 1.39 1.43 7.09
C LYS A 101 1.97 2.80 6.75
N TYR A 102 1.11 3.81 6.66
CA TYR A 102 1.57 5.19 6.53
C TYR A 102 2.09 5.73 7.86
N ARG A 103 3.23 6.39 7.83
CA ARG A 103 3.80 7.17 8.94
C ARG A 103 4.40 8.46 8.40
N SER A 104 4.07 9.60 9.01
CA SER A 104 4.63 10.90 8.64
C SER A 104 6.12 10.99 8.97
N ASN A 105 6.56 10.31 10.04
CA ASN A 105 7.96 10.21 10.41
C ASN A 105 8.67 9.07 9.65
N THR A 106 9.30 9.40 8.54
CA THR A 106 10.03 8.44 7.71
C THR A 106 11.33 7.90 8.34
N LYS A 107 11.81 8.53 9.41
CA LYS A 107 12.99 8.09 10.17
C LYS A 107 12.62 7.17 11.34
N GLY A 108 11.36 7.13 11.73
CA GLY A 108 10.86 6.27 12.80
C GLY A 108 10.82 4.80 12.38
N LEU A 109 10.67 3.94 13.37
CA LEU A 109 10.52 2.50 13.18
C LEU A 109 9.13 2.07 13.64
N LEU A 110 8.54 1.08 12.96
CA LEU A 110 7.30 0.46 13.41
C LEU A 110 7.56 -0.47 14.60
N THR A 111 6.63 -0.49 15.54
CA THR A 111 6.66 -1.40 16.70
C THR A 111 5.44 -2.32 16.68
N SER A 112 5.55 -3.50 17.29
CA SER A 112 4.44 -4.47 17.35
C SER A 112 3.21 -3.91 18.05
N THR A 113 3.42 -3.19 19.15
CA THR A 113 2.33 -2.66 20.00
C THR A 113 1.62 -1.47 19.38
N THR A 114 2.37 -0.43 18.96
CA THR A 114 1.77 0.79 18.42
C THR A 114 1.28 0.63 16.99
N ASP A 115 1.88 -0.25 16.21
CA ASP A 115 1.54 -0.45 14.80
C ASP A 115 0.67 -1.69 14.56
N LYS A 116 0.21 -2.34 15.62
CA LYS A 116 -0.72 -3.47 15.59
C LYS A 116 -0.26 -4.64 14.71
N LEU A 117 1.06 -4.92 14.68
CA LEU A 117 1.60 -6.03 13.88
C LEU A 117 1.13 -7.39 14.39
N ASP A 118 0.91 -7.51 15.72
CA ASP A 118 0.34 -8.73 16.31
C ASP A 118 -1.07 -9.00 15.82
N SER A 119 -1.91 -7.96 15.74
CA SER A 119 -3.26 -8.08 15.17
C SER A 119 -3.21 -8.51 13.71
N PHE A 120 -2.33 -7.91 12.91
CA PHE A 120 -2.13 -8.28 11.51
C PHE A 120 -1.81 -9.77 11.33
N ILE A 121 -0.88 -10.30 12.12
CA ILE A 121 -0.49 -11.71 12.05
C ILE A 121 -1.62 -12.62 12.52
N THR A 122 -2.30 -12.23 13.61
CA THR A 122 -3.42 -12.99 14.16
C THR A 122 -4.58 -13.05 13.18
N GLU A 123 -4.97 -11.95 12.58
CA GLU A 123 -6.05 -11.91 11.59
C GLU A 123 -5.71 -12.71 10.32
N ALA A 124 -4.48 -12.61 9.82
CA ALA A 124 -4.03 -13.41 8.68
C ALA A 124 -4.12 -14.93 8.98
N LEU A 125 -3.81 -15.33 10.22
CA LEU A 125 -3.96 -16.71 10.67
C LEU A 125 -5.43 -17.12 10.73
N LEU A 126 -6.28 -16.30 11.36
CA LEU A 126 -7.70 -16.62 11.56
C LEU A 126 -8.48 -16.67 10.25
N GLU A 127 -8.26 -15.71 9.34
CA GLU A 127 -9.04 -15.60 8.10
C GLU A 127 -8.59 -16.57 7.00
N LYS A 128 -7.28 -16.80 6.86
CA LYS A 128 -6.70 -17.55 5.74
C LYS A 128 -5.71 -18.64 6.16
N ASN A 129 -5.61 -18.95 7.44
CA ASN A 129 -4.62 -19.90 7.98
C ASN A 129 -3.19 -19.57 7.54
N ILE A 130 -2.86 -18.27 7.48
CA ILE A 130 -1.52 -17.80 7.08
C ILE A 130 -0.66 -17.76 8.33
N GLN A 131 0.22 -18.73 8.48
CA GLN A 131 1.15 -18.77 9.60
C GLN A 131 2.46 -18.03 9.27
N PRO A 132 3.09 -17.37 10.25
CA PRO A 132 4.43 -16.84 10.08
C PRO A 132 5.42 -17.94 9.71
N SER A 133 6.13 -17.77 8.62
CA SER A 133 7.13 -18.73 8.14
C SER A 133 8.36 -18.02 7.58
N LYS A 134 9.48 -18.73 7.47
CA LYS A 134 10.71 -18.23 6.83
C LYS A 134 10.56 -17.98 5.33
N GLN A 135 9.46 -18.41 4.74
CA GLN A 135 9.12 -18.17 3.33
C GLN A 135 8.41 -16.83 3.11
N TYR A 136 8.33 -15.99 4.13
CA TYR A 136 7.68 -14.70 4.10
C TYR A 136 6.24 -14.77 3.56
N ARG A 137 5.30 -15.08 4.45
CA ARG A 137 3.87 -15.03 4.16
C ARG A 137 3.20 -13.77 4.72
N HIS A 138 3.98 -12.89 5.35
CA HIS A 138 3.52 -11.61 5.87
C HIS A 138 4.41 -10.48 5.34
N PHE A 139 3.78 -9.49 4.71
CA PHE A 139 4.46 -8.35 4.10
C PHE A 139 3.97 -7.05 4.69
N VAL A 140 4.88 -6.18 5.06
CA VAL A 140 4.58 -4.83 5.54
C VAL A 140 5.25 -3.82 4.59
N PHE A 141 4.47 -2.85 4.10
CA PHE A 141 4.96 -1.73 3.32
C PHE A 141 4.75 -0.45 4.09
N THR A 142 5.83 0.25 4.44
CA THR A 142 5.71 1.43 5.29
C THR A 142 6.50 2.63 4.79
N THR A 143 5.96 3.82 5.05
CA THR A 143 6.69 5.08 4.90
C THR A 143 7.67 5.36 6.05
N ALA A 144 7.65 4.57 7.13
CA ALA A 144 8.69 4.58 8.15
C ALA A 144 9.98 3.92 7.65
N LYS A 145 11.06 4.03 8.41
CA LYS A 145 12.35 3.43 8.06
C LYS A 145 12.29 1.89 7.98
N GLY A 146 11.44 1.26 8.77
CA GLY A 146 11.29 -0.21 8.82
C GLY A 146 10.73 -0.67 10.16
N LEU A 147 10.92 -1.94 10.50
CA LEU A 147 10.54 -2.52 11.79
C LEU A 147 11.58 -2.23 12.86
N HIS A 148 11.11 -2.04 14.09
CA HIS A 148 11.99 -1.88 15.26
C HIS A 148 12.61 -3.23 15.64
N HIS A 149 13.93 -3.30 15.66
CA HIS A 149 14.66 -4.55 15.85
C HIS A 149 14.69 -5.09 17.29
N TYR A 150 14.45 -4.24 18.30
CA TYR A 150 14.68 -4.58 19.70
C TYR A 150 13.49 -5.18 20.44
N THR A 151 12.27 -4.84 20.08
CA THR A 151 11.07 -5.28 20.82
C THR A 151 10.47 -6.58 20.30
N ASP A 152 10.73 -6.97 19.04
CA ASP A 152 10.07 -8.08 18.36
C ASP A 152 11.03 -9.01 17.63
N HIS A 153 12.31 -8.95 17.98
CA HIS A 153 13.40 -9.52 17.23
C HIS A 153 13.27 -11.03 16.98
N GLU A 154 12.82 -11.79 17.97
CA GLU A 154 12.69 -13.26 17.83
C GLU A 154 11.36 -13.68 17.19
N LYS A 155 10.29 -12.91 17.44
CA LYS A 155 8.93 -13.24 17.00
C LYS A 155 8.74 -13.06 15.50
N TYR A 156 9.29 -11.99 14.92
CA TYR A 156 9.04 -11.61 13.52
C TYR A 156 10.26 -11.73 12.61
N ARG A 157 11.46 -11.89 13.17
CA ARG A 157 12.69 -12.00 12.39
C ARG A 157 12.62 -13.15 11.40
N GLY A 158 12.79 -12.82 10.11
CA GLY A 158 12.73 -13.77 9.02
C GLY A 158 11.33 -14.34 8.71
N LYS A 159 10.28 -13.83 9.38
CA LYS A 159 8.89 -14.25 9.15
C LYS A 159 8.04 -13.16 8.49
N VAL A 160 8.33 -11.89 8.82
CA VAL A 160 7.70 -10.72 8.22
C VAL A 160 8.72 -10.04 7.31
N LYS A 161 8.38 -9.83 6.05
CA LYS A 161 9.16 -9.03 5.11
C LYS A 161 8.66 -7.59 5.16
N CYS A 162 9.53 -6.68 5.59
CA CYS A 162 9.18 -5.27 5.67
C CYS A 162 9.91 -4.49 4.60
N PHE A 163 9.15 -3.69 3.85
CA PHE A 163 9.67 -2.67 2.94
C PHE A 163 9.51 -1.32 3.61
N GLY A 164 10.62 -0.75 4.06
CA GLY A 164 10.66 0.59 4.62
C GLY A 164 10.77 1.67 3.56
N TYR A 165 10.83 2.93 4.01
CA TYR A 165 10.89 4.10 3.13
C TYR A 165 12.00 4.02 2.09
N ASP A 166 13.22 3.65 2.49
CA ASP A 166 14.38 3.63 1.58
C ASP A 166 14.30 2.51 0.54
N GLU A 167 13.80 1.32 0.92
CA GLU A 167 13.58 0.22 -0.02
C GLU A 167 12.51 0.60 -1.05
N ILE A 168 11.36 1.15 -0.60
CA ILE A 168 10.29 1.57 -1.51
C ILE A 168 10.77 2.70 -2.41
N ARG A 169 11.49 3.68 -1.87
CA ARG A 169 12.09 4.76 -2.64
C ARG A 169 13.00 4.22 -3.74
N SER A 170 13.83 3.22 -3.46
CA SER A 170 14.72 2.61 -4.45
C SER A 170 13.97 1.90 -5.59
N LEU A 171 12.74 1.45 -5.35
CA LEU A 171 11.91 0.81 -6.36
C LEU A 171 11.21 1.81 -7.27
N VAL A 172 10.84 2.98 -6.75
CA VAL A 172 9.93 3.92 -7.45
C VAL A 172 10.57 5.22 -7.90
N ASP A 173 11.63 5.71 -7.24
CA ASP A 173 12.25 6.99 -7.61
C ASP A 173 12.82 6.92 -9.03
N ASN A 174 12.36 7.84 -9.89
CA ASN A 174 12.68 7.91 -11.31
C ASN A 174 12.34 6.62 -12.11
N ASN A 175 11.54 5.73 -11.57
CA ASN A 175 11.05 4.55 -12.27
C ASN A 175 9.88 4.93 -13.19
N LEU A 176 10.19 5.20 -14.46
CA LEU A 176 9.17 5.61 -15.44
C LEU A 176 8.09 4.55 -15.64
N HIS A 177 8.44 3.26 -15.58
CA HIS A 177 7.46 2.18 -15.72
C HIS A 177 6.38 2.27 -14.62
N PHE A 178 6.79 2.36 -13.34
CA PHE A 178 5.88 2.50 -12.22
C PHE A 178 4.99 3.74 -12.33
N TRP A 179 5.60 4.92 -12.57
CA TRP A 179 4.83 6.17 -12.60
C TRP A 179 3.93 6.27 -13.83
N ASN A 180 4.29 5.66 -14.96
CA ASN A 180 3.42 5.59 -16.13
C ASN A 180 2.27 4.62 -15.91
N PHE A 181 2.51 3.47 -15.26
CA PHE A 181 1.49 2.52 -14.92
C PHE A 181 0.40 3.17 -14.05
N ILE A 182 0.76 3.79 -12.92
CA ILE A 182 -0.24 4.38 -12.02
C ILE A 182 -0.99 5.55 -12.68
N ARG A 183 -0.32 6.38 -13.47
CA ARG A 183 -0.99 7.46 -14.23
C ARG A 183 -1.95 6.91 -15.28
N GLY A 184 -1.57 5.87 -15.99
CA GLY A 184 -2.44 5.21 -16.98
C GLY A 184 -3.71 4.64 -16.36
N GLU A 185 -3.62 3.97 -15.22
CA GLU A 185 -4.77 3.47 -14.49
C GLU A 185 -5.70 4.60 -14.00
N VAL A 186 -5.13 5.71 -13.52
CA VAL A 186 -5.88 6.90 -13.08
C VAL A 186 -6.64 7.53 -14.25
N LEU A 187 -6.00 7.74 -15.39
CA LEU A 187 -6.63 8.31 -16.58
C LEU A 187 -7.77 7.43 -17.11
N GLN A 188 -7.56 6.13 -17.21
CA GLN A 188 -8.60 5.20 -17.64
C GLN A 188 -9.82 5.21 -16.70
N PHE A 189 -9.59 5.37 -15.40
CA PHE A 189 -10.67 5.50 -14.44
C PHE A 189 -11.46 6.79 -14.65
N GLU A 190 -10.80 7.94 -14.80
CA GLU A 190 -11.44 9.25 -15.04
C GLU A 190 -12.27 9.25 -16.33
N GLU A 191 -11.73 8.71 -17.42
CA GLU A 191 -12.44 8.57 -18.71
C GLU A 191 -13.73 7.75 -18.56
N LYS A 192 -13.65 6.62 -17.82
CA LYS A 192 -14.82 5.78 -17.56
C LYS A 192 -15.89 6.53 -16.77
N VAL A 193 -15.50 7.31 -15.75
CA VAL A 193 -16.45 8.13 -14.95
C VAL A 193 -17.11 9.18 -15.79
N LEU A 194 -16.38 9.85 -16.70
CA LEU A 194 -16.93 10.85 -17.61
C LEU A 194 -17.91 10.24 -18.60
N SER A 195 -17.60 9.08 -19.19
CA SER A 195 -18.49 8.40 -20.11
C SER A 195 -19.83 7.99 -19.48
N LEU A 196 -19.80 7.55 -18.22
CA LEU A 196 -21.01 7.18 -17.48
C LEU A 196 -21.88 8.40 -17.13
N LYS A 197 -21.29 9.59 -16.96
CA LYS A 197 -22.04 10.85 -16.74
C LYS A 197 -22.62 11.40 -18.03
N GLY A 198 -21.94 11.23 -19.17
CA GLY A 198 -22.40 11.66 -20.49
C GLY A 198 -23.62 10.88 -21.01
N ASN A 199 -23.76 9.62 -20.65
CA ASN A 199 -24.88 8.75 -21.06
C ASN A 199 -26.16 8.90 -20.20
N LYS A 200 -26.19 9.82 -19.25
CA LYS A 200 -27.35 10.13 -18.40
C LYS A 200 -28.12 11.40 -18.82
N LYS A 201 -27.90 11.87 -20.04
CA LYS A 201 -28.68 12.97 -20.63
C LYS A 201 -29.74 12.46 -21.59
#